data_6ec467ae9f8ebdb3a684cca7ffa3fd23
#
_entry.id   6ec467ae9f8ebdb3a684cca7ffa3fd23
#
_cell.length_a   1.000
_cell.length_b   1.000
_cell.length_c   1.000
_cell.angle_alpha   90.00
_cell.angle_beta   90.00
_cell.angle_gamma   90.00
#
_symmetry.space_group_name_H-M   'P 1'
#
loop_
_entity.id
_entity.type
_entity.pdbx_description
1 polymer ?
#
loop_
_entity_poly.entity_id
_entity_poly.type
_entity_poly.pdbx_seq_one_letter_code
_entity_poly.pdbx_strand_id
1 'polypeptide(L)'
;EEENMTQSRTHTCGSLRITDVGKQVKLVGWMENFREVGSNLGFVVLRDFYGTTQIVATDEEMVATFKGITKESTISVSGEVRERSSKNDKLETGDIEIVPMQVEVLGKCRFRELPFEINRSKEADEAIRLKYRYLDLRNAEVKNRLILRSKVVAALRKAMMDHDFMEITTPILTASSPEGARDYLVPARKHPGQFYALPQAPQQFKQLLMVSGID
;
A
#
# COMPACT_ATOMS: atom_id res chain seq x y z
N GLU A 1 26.25 -7.80 -20.81
CA GLU A 1 24.88 -7.65 -21.38
C GLU A 1 23.94 -7.45 -20.20
N GLU A 2 23.68 -6.17 -19.87
CA GLU A 2 22.64 -5.81 -18.90
C GLU A 2 21.30 -6.16 -19.57
N GLU A 3 20.61 -7.16 -19.03
CA GLU A 3 19.21 -7.41 -19.35
C GLU A 3 18.42 -6.12 -19.06
N ASN A 4 17.97 -5.47 -20.13
CA ASN A 4 16.98 -4.41 -20.08
C ASN A 4 15.66 -4.99 -19.53
N MET A 5 15.56 -5.16 -18.22
CA MET A 5 14.28 -5.31 -17.57
C MET A 5 13.51 -4.03 -17.87
N THR A 6 12.49 -4.15 -18.72
CA THR A 6 11.58 -3.04 -19.04
C THR A 6 11.02 -2.48 -17.74
N GLN A 7 11.56 -1.36 -17.33
CA GLN A 7 11.19 -0.73 -16.08
C GLN A 7 9.71 -0.35 -16.15
N SER A 8 8.88 -0.92 -15.29
CA SER A 8 7.43 -0.72 -15.31
C SER A 8 7.05 0.76 -15.09
N ARG A 9 7.89 1.51 -14.38
CA ARG A 9 7.77 2.95 -14.11
C ARG A 9 9.15 3.57 -13.94
N THR A 10 9.29 4.86 -14.21
CA THR A 10 10.53 5.62 -13.95
C THR A 10 10.54 6.28 -12.58
N HIS A 11 9.37 6.72 -12.11
CA HIS A 11 9.18 7.43 -10.84
C HIS A 11 7.94 6.91 -10.11
N THR A 12 7.83 7.19 -8.82
CA THR A 12 6.60 6.99 -8.04
C THR A 12 5.71 8.23 -8.10
N CYS A 13 4.41 8.07 -7.80
CA CYS A 13 3.47 9.18 -7.78
C CYS A 13 3.74 10.21 -6.67
N GLY A 14 4.61 9.90 -5.71
CA GLY A 14 4.99 10.82 -4.63
C GLY A 14 6.38 11.43 -4.77
N SER A 15 7.20 11.01 -5.78
CA SER A 15 8.62 11.36 -5.83
C SER A 15 8.96 12.59 -6.64
N LEU A 16 8.07 13.05 -7.53
CA LEU A 16 8.33 14.17 -8.44
C LEU A 16 8.28 15.52 -7.73
N ARG A 17 9.18 16.42 -8.14
CA ARG A 17 9.32 17.77 -7.60
C ARG A 17 9.52 18.79 -8.73
N ILE A 18 9.51 20.06 -8.39
CA ILE A 18 9.73 21.16 -9.35
C ILE A 18 11.05 21.01 -10.14
N THR A 19 12.06 20.38 -9.56
CA THR A 19 13.34 20.08 -10.21
C THR A 19 13.26 19.05 -11.33
N ASP A 20 12.12 18.37 -11.46
CA ASP A 20 11.88 17.36 -12.48
C ASP A 20 11.14 17.91 -13.69
N VAL A 21 10.78 19.19 -13.70
CA VAL A 21 10.13 19.86 -14.82
C VAL A 21 10.94 19.69 -16.10
N GLY A 22 10.27 19.33 -17.20
CA GLY A 22 10.85 19.03 -18.50
C GLY A 22 11.29 17.57 -18.68
N LYS A 23 11.29 16.74 -17.62
CA LYS A 23 11.62 15.32 -17.75
C LYS A 23 10.46 14.52 -18.33
N GLN A 24 10.81 13.52 -19.14
CA GLN A 24 9.88 12.47 -19.57
C GLN A 24 9.82 11.38 -18.49
N VAL A 25 8.62 11.07 -18.03
CA VAL A 25 8.41 10.10 -16.95
C VAL A 25 7.34 9.09 -17.31
N LYS A 26 7.43 7.90 -16.72
CA LYS A 26 6.40 6.88 -16.74
C LYS A 26 5.96 6.59 -15.31
N LEU A 27 4.68 6.83 -15.04
CA LEU A 27 4.04 6.56 -13.74
C LEU A 27 3.07 5.40 -13.88
N VAL A 28 2.93 4.61 -12.81
CA VAL A 28 1.94 3.53 -12.72
C VAL A 28 1.21 3.65 -11.39
N GLY A 29 -0.11 3.61 -11.43
CA GLY A 29 -0.94 3.73 -10.23
C GLY A 29 -2.42 3.49 -10.50
N TRP A 30 -3.21 3.77 -9.50
CA TRP A 30 -4.67 3.76 -9.59
C TRP A 30 -5.19 5.14 -9.98
N MET A 31 -6.13 5.19 -10.94
CA MET A 31 -6.86 6.41 -11.25
C MET A 31 -7.88 6.69 -10.14
N GLU A 32 -7.49 7.54 -9.19
CA GLU A 32 -8.33 7.88 -8.03
C GLU A 32 -9.55 8.72 -8.43
N ASN A 33 -9.34 9.71 -9.26
CA ASN A 33 -10.40 10.61 -9.71
C ASN A 33 -10.09 11.17 -11.09
N PHE A 34 -11.15 11.48 -11.83
CA PHE A 34 -11.13 12.24 -13.07
C PHE A 34 -12.17 13.35 -13.01
N ARG A 35 -11.76 14.57 -13.34
CA ARG A 35 -12.63 15.75 -13.42
C ARG A 35 -12.49 16.42 -14.78
N GLU A 36 -13.54 16.36 -15.56
CA GLU A 36 -13.67 17.07 -16.83
C GLU A 36 -14.02 18.55 -16.57
N VAL A 37 -13.37 19.47 -17.23
CA VAL A 37 -13.56 20.92 -17.11
C VAL A 37 -13.94 21.54 -18.47
N GLY A 38 -14.20 20.72 -19.45
CA GLY A 38 -14.55 21.08 -20.82
C GLY A 38 -14.15 19.96 -21.76
N SER A 39 -14.45 20.13 -23.04
CA SER A 39 -14.14 19.10 -24.05
C SER A 39 -12.64 18.84 -24.18
N ASN A 40 -11.80 19.83 -23.89
CA ASN A 40 -10.36 19.80 -24.15
C ASN A 40 -9.52 19.87 -22.87
N LEU A 41 -10.14 19.82 -21.69
CA LEU A 41 -9.42 19.92 -20.42
C LEU A 41 -9.98 18.95 -19.38
N GLY A 42 -9.10 18.11 -18.83
CA GLY A 42 -9.44 17.19 -17.76
C GLY A 42 -8.29 17.01 -16.78
N PHE A 43 -8.63 16.80 -15.52
CA PHE A 43 -7.67 16.55 -14.46
C PHE A 43 -7.87 15.15 -13.89
N VAL A 44 -6.78 14.40 -13.81
CA VAL A 44 -6.72 13.07 -13.22
C VAL A 44 -5.83 13.12 -12.00
N VAL A 45 -6.25 12.43 -10.95
CA VAL A 45 -5.40 12.12 -9.81
C VAL A 45 -4.95 10.68 -9.94
N LEU A 46 -3.66 10.47 -10.16
CA LEU A 46 -3.01 9.17 -10.14
C LEU A 46 -2.39 8.91 -8.78
N ARG A 47 -2.68 7.77 -8.17
CA ARG A 47 -2.20 7.40 -6.85
C ARG A 47 -1.46 6.07 -6.89
N ASP A 48 -0.36 5.98 -6.16
CA ASP A 48 0.32 4.73 -5.83
C ASP A 48 0.52 4.59 -4.31
N PHE A 49 1.40 3.69 -3.89
CA PHE A 49 1.75 3.53 -2.48
C PHE A 49 2.41 4.78 -1.89
N TYR A 50 3.18 5.51 -2.69
CA TYR A 50 4.06 6.58 -2.25
C TYR A 50 3.41 7.96 -2.25
N GLY A 51 2.33 8.14 -2.99
CA GLY A 51 1.64 9.42 -3.04
C GLY A 51 0.69 9.56 -4.22
N THR A 52 0.42 10.82 -4.58
CA THR A 52 -0.45 11.20 -5.68
C THR A 52 0.24 12.19 -6.60
N THR A 53 -0.10 12.13 -7.89
CA THR A 53 0.35 13.10 -8.90
C THR A 53 -0.84 13.53 -9.74
N GLN A 54 -0.94 14.82 -10.04
CA GLN A 54 -1.93 15.31 -10.99
C GLN A 54 -1.46 15.08 -12.42
N ILE A 55 -2.39 14.63 -13.26
CA ILE A 55 -2.22 14.55 -14.71
C ILE A 55 -3.22 15.50 -15.31
N VAL A 56 -2.79 16.29 -16.30
CA VAL A 56 -3.64 17.24 -17.02
C VAL A 56 -3.77 16.82 -18.48
N ALA A 57 -4.95 16.39 -18.88
CA ALA A 57 -5.29 16.17 -20.28
C ALA A 57 -5.68 17.49 -20.91
N THR A 58 -5.00 17.87 -22.01
CA THR A 58 -5.13 19.19 -22.66
C THR A 58 -5.68 19.10 -24.09
N ASP A 59 -6.15 17.93 -24.49
CA ASP A 59 -6.78 17.68 -25.78
C ASP A 59 -8.02 16.76 -25.63
N GLU A 60 -8.90 16.79 -26.61
CA GLU A 60 -10.17 16.08 -26.61
C GLU A 60 -10.01 14.54 -26.59
N GLU A 61 -9.00 14.01 -27.30
CA GLU A 61 -8.74 12.58 -27.38
C GLU A 61 -8.29 12.04 -26.03
N MET A 62 -7.40 12.73 -25.35
CA MET A 62 -6.90 12.34 -24.05
C MET A 62 -7.99 12.47 -22.97
N VAL A 63 -8.80 13.53 -23.02
CA VAL A 63 -9.96 13.70 -22.14
C VAL A 63 -10.96 12.55 -22.33
N ALA A 64 -11.27 12.19 -23.58
CA ALA A 64 -12.14 11.06 -23.89
C ALA A 64 -11.57 9.73 -23.40
N THR A 65 -10.26 9.53 -23.54
CA THR A 65 -9.56 8.35 -23.04
C THR A 65 -9.74 8.19 -21.53
N PHE A 66 -9.44 9.22 -20.74
CA PHE A 66 -9.61 9.17 -19.28
C PHE A 66 -11.06 9.03 -18.85
N LYS A 67 -12.00 9.64 -19.56
CA LYS A 67 -13.44 9.51 -19.31
C LYS A 67 -13.94 8.07 -19.46
N GLY A 68 -13.32 7.30 -20.35
CA GLY A 68 -13.61 5.87 -20.56
C GLY A 68 -13.06 4.93 -19.48
N ILE A 69 -12.19 5.43 -18.59
CA ILE A 69 -11.55 4.64 -17.56
C ILE A 69 -12.32 4.75 -16.24
N THR A 70 -12.66 3.61 -15.65
CA THR A 70 -13.34 3.57 -14.34
C THR A 70 -12.37 3.92 -13.21
N LYS A 71 -12.87 4.59 -12.16
CA LYS A 71 -12.11 4.86 -10.93
C LYS A 71 -11.46 3.59 -10.39
N GLU A 72 -10.28 3.75 -9.78
CA GLU A 72 -9.48 2.65 -9.22
C GLU A 72 -9.00 1.61 -10.26
N SER A 73 -9.12 1.88 -11.55
CA SER A 73 -8.39 1.14 -12.58
C SER A 73 -6.89 1.40 -12.43
N THR A 74 -6.06 0.38 -12.64
CA THR A 74 -4.60 0.50 -12.70
C THR A 74 -4.21 0.96 -14.09
N ILE A 75 -3.53 2.08 -14.17
CA ILE A 75 -3.09 2.67 -15.43
C ILE A 75 -1.59 3.00 -15.40
N SER A 76 -0.99 2.96 -16.58
CA SER A 76 0.34 3.48 -16.85
C SER A 76 0.20 4.76 -17.67
N VAL A 77 0.89 5.82 -17.26
CA VAL A 77 0.89 7.11 -17.94
C VAL A 77 2.32 7.53 -18.20
N SER A 78 2.65 7.71 -19.47
CA SER A 78 3.90 8.33 -19.90
C SER A 78 3.64 9.76 -20.32
N GLY A 79 4.47 10.69 -19.90
CA GLY A 79 4.28 12.10 -20.20
C GLY A 79 5.41 12.99 -19.68
N GLU A 80 5.26 14.28 -19.91
CA GLU A 80 6.22 15.30 -19.50
C GLU A 80 5.79 15.94 -18.18
N VAL A 81 6.75 16.15 -17.29
CA VAL A 81 6.56 16.90 -16.05
C VAL A 81 6.51 18.38 -16.36
N ARG A 82 5.45 19.05 -15.93
CA ARG A 82 5.29 20.51 -16.04
C ARG A 82 5.00 21.15 -14.69
N GLU A 83 5.31 22.43 -14.58
CA GLU A 83 4.90 23.22 -13.44
C GLU A 83 3.38 23.48 -13.49
N ARG A 84 2.71 23.33 -12.36
CA ARG A 84 1.28 23.61 -12.25
C ARG A 84 1.01 25.10 -12.30
N SER A 85 -0.03 25.48 -13.03
CA SER A 85 -0.55 26.85 -13.03
C SER A 85 -1.18 27.24 -11.68
N SER A 86 -1.78 26.27 -10.97
CA SER A 86 -2.35 26.45 -9.64
C SER A 86 -1.72 25.46 -8.68
N LYS A 87 -0.79 25.94 -7.87
CA LYS A 87 -0.04 25.13 -6.89
C LYS A 87 -0.92 24.67 -5.75
N ASN A 88 -0.58 23.52 -5.15
CA ASN A 88 -1.28 22.96 -4.00
C ASN A 88 -0.29 22.59 -2.89
N ASP A 89 -0.07 23.49 -1.96
CA ASP A 89 0.88 23.34 -0.84
C ASP A 89 0.56 22.17 0.11
N LYS A 90 -0.62 21.55 -0.02
CA LYS A 90 -1.01 20.39 0.78
C LYS A 90 -0.44 19.07 0.27
N LEU A 91 0.12 19.06 -0.93
CA LEU A 91 0.70 17.89 -1.57
C LEU A 91 2.17 18.12 -1.85
N GLU A 92 3.01 17.11 -1.59
CA GLU A 92 4.43 17.18 -1.91
C GLU A 92 4.71 17.32 -3.40
N THR A 93 3.83 16.84 -4.25
CA THR A 93 3.84 16.96 -5.72
C THR A 93 2.98 18.13 -6.22
N GLY A 94 2.56 19.01 -5.31
CA GLY A 94 1.60 20.07 -5.61
C GLY A 94 2.09 21.18 -6.52
N ASP A 95 3.39 21.25 -6.78
CA ASP A 95 4.00 22.22 -7.70
C ASP A 95 4.03 21.76 -9.16
N ILE A 96 3.81 20.44 -9.39
CA ILE A 96 3.97 19.84 -10.72
C ILE A 96 2.72 19.10 -11.17
N GLU A 97 2.62 18.91 -12.46
CA GLU A 97 1.63 18.05 -13.10
C GLU A 97 2.25 17.33 -14.30
N ILE A 98 1.62 16.26 -14.74
CA ILE A 98 2.04 15.48 -15.90
C ILE A 98 1.13 15.83 -17.08
N VAL A 99 1.72 16.20 -18.20
CA VAL A 99 1.03 16.26 -19.48
C VAL A 99 1.20 14.90 -20.16
N PRO A 100 0.13 14.10 -20.27
CA PRO A 100 0.22 12.73 -20.76
C PRO A 100 0.49 12.73 -22.26
N MET A 101 1.35 11.80 -22.70
CA MET A 101 1.60 11.49 -24.11
C MET A 101 1.00 10.11 -24.46
N GLN A 102 0.99 9.19 -23.49
CA GLN A 102 0.46 7.86 -23.67
C GLN A 102 -0.19 7.38 -22.37
N VAL A 103 -1.34 6.74 -22.51
CA VAL A 103 -2.07 6.12 -21.40
C VAL A 103 -2.38 4.67 -21.77
N GLU A 104 -2.08 3.75 -20.86
CA GLU A 104 -2.35 2.33 -21.00
C GLU A 104 -3.12 1.83 -19.78
N VAL A 105 -4.22 1.11 -19.99
CA VAL A 105 -5.00 0.47 -18.93
C VAL A 105 -4.42 -0.92 -18.66
N LEU A 106 -3.69 -1.06 -17.56
CA LEU A 106 -3.07 -2.32 -17.15
C LEU A 106 -4.08 -3.25 -16.46
N GLY A 107 -5.02 -2.69 -15.72
CA GLY A 107 -6.06 -3.44 -15.04
C GLY A 107 -7.33 -2.61 -14.85
N LYS A 108 -8.40 -2.98 -15.55
CA LYS A 108 -9.68 -2.27 -15.48
C LYS A 108 -10.44 -2.62 -14.21
N CYS A 109 -10.86 -1.61 -13.45
CA CYS A 109 -11.86 -1.80 -12.41
C CYS A 109 -13.23 -2.11 -13.05
N ARG A 110 -13.80 -3.26 -12.70
CA ARG A 110 -15.06 -3.74 -13.27
C ARG A 110 -16.30 -3.07 -12.66
N PHE A 111 -16.15 -2.46 -11.50
CA PHE A 111 -17.23 -1.81 -10.77
C PHE A 111 -17.23 -0.31 -11.05
N ARG A 112 -18.37 0.22 -11.45
CA ARG A 112 -18.56 1.65 -11.66
C ARG A 112 -18.67 2.42 -10.34
N GLU A 113 -19.28 1.78 -9.35
CA GLU A 113 -19.44 2.31 -8.00
C GLU A 113 -18.62 1.48 -7.03
N LEU A 114 -17.80 2.13 -6.23
CA LEU A 114 -17.05 1.52 -5.16
C LEU A 114 -17.96 1.35 -3.94
N PRO A 115 -17.70 0.34 -3.08
CA PRO A 115 -18.47 0.15 -1.84
C PRO A 115 -18.35 1.34 -0.88
N PHE A 116 -17.31 2.16 -1.01
CA PHE A 116 -17.08 3.42 -0.31
C PHE A 116 -16.01 4.25 -1.05
N GLU A 117 -15.99 5.55 -0.85
CA GLU A 117 -14.92 6.41 -1.33
C GLU A 117 -13.63 6.15 -0.52
N ILE A 118 -12.51 5.91 -1.23
CA ILE A 118 -11.24 5.49 -0.59
C ILE A 118 -10.80 6.46 0.50
N ASN A 119 -10.81 7.78 0.21
CA ASN A 119 -10.35 8.79 1.15
C ASN A 119 -11.28 9.00 2.36
N ARG A 120 -12.50 8.47 2.27
CA ARG A 120 -13.53 8.50 3.33
C ARG A 120 -13.90 7.11 3.84
N SER A 121 -13.06 6.11 3.59
CA SER A 121 -13.34 4.72 3.98
C SER A 121 -13.66 4.56 5.46
N LYS A 122 -13.08 5.39 6.32
CA LYS A 122 -13.31 5.38 7.78
C LYS A 122 -14.75 5.73 8.19
N GLU A 123 -15.51 6.38 7.32
CA GLU A 123 -16.92 6.72 7.53
C GLU A 123 -17.85 5.55 7.16
N ALA A 124 -17.35 4.56 6.42
CA ALA A 124 -18.12 3.38 6.04
C ALA A 124 -18.25 2.39 7.20
N ASP A 125 -19.30 1.57 7.13
CA ASP A 125 -19.55 0.48 8.08
C ASP A 125 -18.35 -0.49 8.16
N GLU A 126 -18.02 -0.91 9.38
CA GLU A 126 -16.85 -1.76 9.63
C GLU A 126 -16.93 -3.11 8.88
N ALA A 127 -18.10 -3.71 8.79
CA ALA A 127 -18.29 -4.98 8.07
C ALA A 127 -17.97 -4.82 6.58
N ILE A 128 -18.35 -3.68 5.97
CA ILE A 128 -18.06 -3.37 4.57
C ILE A 128 -16.57 -3.11 4.39
N ARG A 129 -15.94 -2.37 5.30
CA ARG A 129 -14.49 -2.11 5.28
C ARG A 129 -13.68 -3.39 5.42
N LEU A 130 -14.08 -4.32 6.28
CA LEU A 130 -13.43 -5.62 6.44
C LEU A 130 -13.62 -6.51 5.23
N LYS A 131 -14.82 -6.52 4.62
CA LYS A 131 -15.10 -7.26 3.39
C LYS A 131 -14.24 -6.77 2.21
N TYR A 132 -14.05 -5.47 2.09
CA TYR A 132 -13.27 -4.85 1.03
C TYR A 132 -11.95 -4.26 1.58
N ARG A 133 -11.28 -5.02 2.46
CA ARG A 133 -10.11 -4.55 3.19
C ARG A 133 -8.99 -4.01 2.30
N TYR A 134 -8.81 -4.58 1.12
CA TYR A 134 -7.82 -4.13 0.14
C TYR A 134 -8.08 -2.70 -0.37
N LEU A 135 -9.35 -2.26 -0.43
CA LEU A 135 -9.71 -0.88 -0.75
C LEU A 135 -9.50 0.04 0.46
N ASP A 136 -9.93 -0.39 1.64
CA ASP A 136 -9.76 0.36 2.88
C ASP A 136 -8.26 0.65 3.17
N LEU A 137 -7.37 -0.30 2.85
CA LEU A 137 -5.93 -0.13 2.98
C LEU A 137 -5.30 0.86 1.98
N ARG A 138 -6.02 1.29 0.95
CA ARG A 138 -5.60 2.37 0.05
C ARG A 138 -5.80 3.75 0.67
N ASN A 139 -6.65 3.88 1.70
CA ASN A 139 -6.78 5.11 2.47
C ASN A 139 -5.46 5.41 3.19
N ALA A 140 -4.95 6.64 3.02
CA ALA A 140 -3.64 7.04 3.53
C ALA A 140 -3.51 6.88 5.04
N GLU A 141 -4.54 7.26 5.82
CA GLU A 141 -4.51 7.13 7.27
C GLU A 141 -4.50 5.66 7.72
N VAL A 142 -5.30 4.81 7.08
CA VAL A 142 -5.35 3.37 7.39
C VAL A 142 -4.02 2.70 7.05
N LYS A 143 -3.48 3.00 5.88
CA LYS A 143 -2.16 2.54 5.42
C LYS A 143 -1.05 2.97 6.38
N ASN A 144 -1.03 4.24 6.78
CA ASN A 144 0.02 4.79 7.64
C ASN A 144 0.06 4.13 9.02
N ARG A 145 -1.06 3.62 9.55
CA ARG A 145 -1.07 2.81 10.78
C ARG A 145 -0.29 1.51 10.63
N LEU A 146 -0.41 0.83 9.49
CA LEU A 146 0.36 -0.38 9.21
C LEU A 146 1.85 -0.07 9.03
N ILE A 147 2.16 1.02 8.33
CA ILE A 147 3.55 1.47 8.15
C ILE A 147 4.16 1.82 9.51
N LEU A 148 3.44 2.55 10.36
CA LEU A 148 3.90 2.88 11.71
C LEU A 148 4.16 1.62 12.53
N ARG A 149 3.22 0.67 12.54
CA ARG A 149 3.39 -0.62 13.23
C ARG A 149 4.67 -1.34 12.76
N SER A 150 4.88 -1.42 11.45
CA SER A 150 6.09 -2.04 10.89
C SER A 150 7.38 -1.35 11.37
N LYS A 151 7.39 -0.01 11.36
CA LYS A 151 8.54 0.78 11.84
C LYS A 151 8.78 0.58 13.34
N VAL A 152 7.74 0.54 14.15
CA VAL A 152 7.85 0.30 15.60
C VAL A 152 8.44 -1.09 15.87
N VAL A 153 7.94 -2.13 15.20
CA VAL A 153 8.48 -3.50 15.35
C VAL A 153 9.95 -3.56 14.94
N ALA A 154 10.31 -2.94 13.81
CA ALA A 154 11.69 -2.89 13.35
C ALA A 154 12.61 -2.14 14.35
N ALA A 155 12.13 -1.03 14.92
CA ALA A 155 12.87 -0.26 15.91
C ALA A 155 13.09 -1.05 17.22
N LEU A 156 12.06 -1.77 17.68
CA LEU A 156 12.17 -2.65 18.86
C LEU A 156 13.18 -3.77 18.64
N ARG A 157 13.12 -4.45 17.48
CA ARG A 157 14.10 -5.48 17.12
C ARG A 157 15.51 -4.92 17.12
N LYS A 158 15.69 -3.78 16.44
CA LYS A 158 17.00 -3.13 16.40
C LYS A 158 17.51 -2.77 17.79
N ALA A 159 16.68 -2.19 18.65
CA ALA A 159 17.05 -1.83 20.01
C ALA A 159 17.50 -3.06 20.82
N MET A 160 16.77 -4.18 20.71
CA MET A 160 17.15 -5.42 21.40
C MET A 160 18.48 -5.98 20.86
N MET A 161 18.67 -5.99 19.54
CA MET A 161 19.92 -6.44 18.92
C MET A 161 21.11 -5.55 19.29
N ASP A 162 20.92 -4.23 19.39
CA ASP A 162 21.97 -3.28 19.81
C ASP A 162 22.39 -3.50 21.29
N HIS A 163 21.59 -4.23 22.07
CA HIS A 163 21.90 -4.65 23.44
C HIS A 163 22.29 -6.14 23.53
N ASP A 164 22.75 -6.71 22.43
CA ASP A 164 23.24 -8.09 22.32
C ASP A 164 22.18 -9.18 22.55
N PHE A 165 20.88 -8.84 22.49
CA PHE A 165 19.82 -9.84 22.53
C PHE A 165 19.67 -10.55 21.19
N MET A 166 19.49 -11.87 21.23
CA MET A 166 19.20 -12.70 20.07
C MET A 166 17.69 -12.92 19.91
N GLU A 167 17.13 -12.64 18.71
CA GLU A 167 15.75 -13.00 18.41
C GLU A 167 15.66 -14.47 18.01
N ILE A 168 14.90 -15.26 18.78
CA ILE A 168 14.66 -16.67 18.49
C ILE A 168 13.17 -16.91 18.26
N THR A 169 12.84 -17.51 17.12
CA THR A 169 11.46 -17.91 16.79
C THR A 169 11.11 -19.19 17.51
N THR A 170 10.11 -19.12 18.41
CA THR A 170 9.59 -20.28 19.13
C THR A 170 8.41 -20.89 18.37
N PRO A 171 8.05 -22.19 18.59
CA PRO A 171 6.91 -22.81 17.96
C PRO A 171 5.59 -22.10 18.28
N ILE A 172 4.73 -21.94 17.26
CA ILE A 172 3.40 -21.33 17.39
C ILE A 172 2.36 -22.38 17.81
N LEU A 173 2.53 -23.63 17.39
CA LEU A 173 1.69 -24.77 17.80
C LEU A 173 2.46 -25.64 18.78
N THR A 174 1.93 -25.78 20.01
CA THR A 174 2.57 -26.53 21.08
C THR A 174 1.55 -27.38 21.82
N ALA A 175 1.97 -28.06 22.87
CA ALA A 175 1.05 -28.64 23.85
C ALA A 175 0.46 -27.54 24.73
N SER A 176 -0.74 -27.75 25.25
CA SER A 176 -1.36 -26.86 26.25
C SER A 176 -0.47 -26.73 27.48
N SER A 177 -0.31 -25.50 27.99
CA SER A 177 0.42 -25.22 29.21
C SER A 177 -0.55 -24.75 30.30
N PRO A 178 -0.36 -25.17 31.55
CA PRO A 178 -1.20 -24.71 32.65
C PRO A 178 -0.90 -23.27 33.09
N GLU A 179 0.04 -22.60 32.45
CA GLU A 179 0.43 -21.22 32.76
C GLU A 179 -0.53 -20.22 32.11
N GLY A 180 -1.17 -19.38 32.92
CA GLY A 180 -1.95 -18.24 32.46
C GLY A 180 -3.44 -18.53 32.18
N ALA A 181 -4.03 -17.74 31.27
CA ALA A 181 -5.41 -17.90 30.86
C ALA A 181 -5.59 -19.10 29.90
N ARG A 182 -6.84 -19.41 29.57
CA ARG A 182 -7.17 -20.55 28.70
C ARG A 182 -6.54 -20.41 27.33
N ASP A 183 -5.91 -21.48 26.85
CA ASP A 183 -5.36 -21.58 25.51
C ASP A 183 -6.45 -21.71 24.45
N TYR A 184 -6.14 -21.27 23.24
CA TYR A 184 -6.91 -21.64 22.06
C TYR A 184 -6.45 -22.99 21.55
N LEU A 185 -7.37 -23.95 21.46
CA LEU A 185 -7.08 -25.31 21.00
C LEU A 185 -7.28 -25.44 19.50
N VAL A 186 -6.33 -26.09 18.83
CA VAL A 186 -6.36 -26.36 17.39
C VAL A 186 -6.43 -27.86 17.18
N PRO A 187 -7.52 -28.41 16.59
CA PRO A 187 -7.65 -29.87 16.36
C PRO A 187 -6.53 -30.40 15.46
N ALA A 188 -5.92 -31.50 15.86
CA ALA A 188 -4.88 -32.16 15.07
C ALA A 188 -5.50 -33.09 14.03
N ARG A 189 -5.40 -32.79 12.74
CA ARG A 189 -5.96 -33.62 11.66
C ARG A 189 -5.31 -34.98 11.55
N LYS A 190 -4.01 -35.09 11.85
CA LYS A 190 -3.24 -36.36 11.79
C LYS A 190 -3.43 -37.25 13.02
N HIS A 191 -3.94 -36.71 14.12
CA HIS A 191 -4.09 -37.39 15.38
C HIS A 191 -5.52 -37.15 15.92
N PRO A 192 -6.52 -37.96 15.51
CA PRO A 192 -7.90 -37.79 15.95
C PRO A 192 -8.01 -37.79 17.47
N GLY A 193 -8.78 -36.86 18.03
CA GLY A 193 -8.97 -36.70 19.47
C GLY A 193 -7.85 -35.98 20.21
N GLN A 194 -6.78 -35.53 19.48
CA GLN A 194 -5.71 -34.70 20.03
C GLN A 194 -5.78 -33.29 19.53
N PHE A 195 -5.17 -32.38 20.29
CA PHE A 195 -5.18 -30.95 20.01
C PHE A 195 -3.78 -30.35 20.19
N TYR A 196 -3.47 -29.41 19.36
CA TYR A 196 -2.42 -28.42 19.62
C TYR A 196 -3.01 -27.23 20.37
N ALA A 197 -2.16 -26.47 21.02
CA ALA A 197 -2.54 -25.18 21.61
C ALA A 197 -1.72 -24.03 21.01
N LEU A 198 -2.32 -22.84 20.95
CA LEU A 198 -1.60 -21.60 20.71
C LEU A 198 -1.10 -21.09 22.06
N PRO A 199 0.22 -21.06 22.31
CA PRO A 199 0.77 -20.71 23.62
C PRO A 199 0.57 -19.21 23.88
N GLN A 200 0.33 -18.87 25.13
CA GLN A 200 0.27 -17.48 25.58
C GLN A 200 1.66 -16.87 25.83
N ALA A 201 2.59 -17.68 26.37
CA ALA A 201 3.93 -17.24 26.68
C ALA A 201 4.95 -18.32 26.27
N PRO A 202 6.11 -17.95 25.72
CA PRO A 202 7.18 -18.87 25.34
C PRO A 202 8.12 -19.18 26.51
N GLN A 203 7.64 -19.20 27.76
CA GLN A 203 8.48 -19.30 28.96
C GLN A 203 9.29 -20.58 29.02
N GLN A 204 8.70 -21.74 28.70
CA GLN A 204 9.42 -23.02 28.70
C GLN A 204 10.54 -23.02 27.65
N PHE A 205 10.31 -22.46 26.48
CA PHE A 205 11.33 -22.32 25.42
C PHE A 205 12.46 -21.38 25.84
N LYS A 206 12.13 -20.24 26.48
CA LYS A 206 13.14 -19.34 27.02
C LYS A 206 14.04 -20.03 28.04
N GLN A 207 13.46 -20.77 28.98
CA GLN A 207 14.22 -21.50 29.99
C GLN A 207 15.11 -22.58 29.34
N LEU A 208 14.60 -23.32 28.36
CA LEU A 208 15.38 -24.32 27.63
C LEU A 208 16.59 -23.68 26.93
N LEU A 209 16.38 -22.54 26.28
CA LEU A 209 17.44 -21.82 25.57
C LEU A 209 18.53 -21.32 26.56
N MET A 210 18.12 -20.75 27.68
CA MET A 210 19.05 -20.33 28.74
C MET A 210 19.88 -21.49 29.30
N VAL A 211 19.23 -22.62 29.60
CA VAL A 211 19.93 -23.83 30.07
C VAL A 211 20.88 -24.39 29.00
N SER A 212 20.57 -24.14 27.72
CA SER A 212 21.44 -24.53 26.59
C SER A 212 22.62 -23.58 26.36
N GLY A 213 22.75 -22.52 27.17
CA GLY A 213 23.85 -21.57 27.09
C GLY A 213 23.65 -20.40 26.12
N ILE A 214 22.38 -20.12 25.76
CA ILE A 214 22.02 -18.95 24.98
C ILE A 214 21.57 -17.86 25.95
N ASP A 215 22.37 -16.79 26.04
CA ASP A 215 22.13 -15.62 26.90
C ASP A 215 21.14 -14.65 26.26
#